data_fe7e5bb4129623476fdaba78b04387e0
#
_entry.id   fe7e5bb4129623476fdaba78b04387e0
#
_cell.length_a   1.000
_cell.length_b   1.000
_cell.length_c   1.000
_cell.angle_alpha   90.00
_cell.angle_beta   90.00
_cell.angle_gamma   90.00
#
_symmetry.space_group_name_H-M   'P 1'
#
loop_
_entity.id
_entity.type
_entity.pdbx_description
1 polymer ?
#
loop_
_entity_poly.entity_id
_entity_poly.type
_entity_poly.pdbx_seq_one_letter_code
_entity_poly.pdbx_strand_id
1 'polypeptide(L)'
;MIVSICILILLVCIYIYFFPFIPKQKKHYTYALLLGCPAHDDGTMSSSQIKRCNLAIDMYKKGLYGTLIISGSNVKNEYVEAEVMNTYIRKRVEIPTILETHARNTFENFKLSKKYIQEQDVLILA
;
A
#
# COMPACT_ATOMS: atom_id res chain seq x y z
N MET A 1 31.82 -13.05 -37.38
CA MET A 1 30.40 -12.98 -37.76
C MET A 1 29.57 -14.09 -37.12
N ILE A 2 29.96 -15.33 -37.26
CA ILE A 2 29.26 -16.48 -36.64
C ILE A 2 29.32 -16.40 -35.11
N VAL A 3 30.48 -16.01 -34.53
CA VAL A 3 30.66 -15.84 -33.09
C VAL A 3 29.72 -14.75 -32.51
N SER A 4 29.56 -13.65 -33.25
CA SER A 4 28.67 -12.56 -32.83
C SER A 4 27.19 -12.99 -32.83
N ILE A 5 26.78 -13.80 -33.79
CA ILE A 5 25.43 -14.36 -33.87
C ILE A 5 25.20 -15.34 -32.72
N CYS A 6 26.17 -16.20 -32.40
CA CYS A 6 26.08 -17.14 -31.27
C CYS A 6 25.95 -16.41 -29.93
N ILE A 7 26.70 -15.31 -29.73
CA ILE A 7 26.61 -14.49 -28.52
C ILE A 7 25.24 -13.85 -28.42
N LEU A 8 24.70 -13.33 -29.51
CA LEU A 8 23.36 -12.71 -29.53
C LEU A 8 22.28 -13.73 -29.16
N ILE A 9 22.33 -14.93 -29.75
CA ILE A 9 21.39 -16.02 -29.45
C ILE A 9 21.49 -16.41 -27.98
N LEU A 10 22.70 -16.51 -27.43
CA LEU A 10 22.93 -16.84 -26.03
C LEU A 10 22.30 -15.78 -25.11
N LEU A 11 22.48 -14.49 -25.41
CA LEU A 11 21.90 -13.39 -24.63
C LEU A 11 20.37 -13.41 -24.68
N VAL A 12 19.78 -13.67 -25.83
CA VAL A 12 18.33 -13.81 -25.99
C VAL A 12 17.81 -15.01 -25.19
N CYS A 13 18.50 -16.14 -25.22
CA CYS A 13 18.12 -17.32 -24.43
C CYS A 13 18.20 -17.05 -22.93
N ILE A 14 19.23 -16.36 -22.47
CA ILE A 14 19.36 -15.94 -21.05
C ILE A 14 18.19 -15.03 -20.67
N TYR A 15 17.87 -14.05 -21.49
CA TYR A 15 16.76 -13.14 -21.27
C TYR A 15 15.42 -13.88 -21.16
N ILE A 16 15.13 -14.79 -22.10
CA ILE A 16 13.90 -15.59 -22.10
C ILE A 16 13.84 -16.51 -20.88
N TYR A 17 14.98 -17.09 -20.48
CA TYR A 17 15.06 -18.01 -19.35
C TYR A 17 14.84 -17.32 -18.01
N PHE A 18 15.44 -16.13 -17.79
CA PHE A 18 15.38 -15.43 -16.51
C PHE A 18 14.14 -14.54 -16.35
N PHE A 19 13.63 -13.98 -17.43
CA PHE A 19 12.50 -13.05 -17.37
C PHE A 19 11.20 -13.67 -16.83
N PRO A 20 10.83 -14.92 -17.15
CA PRO A 20 9.64 -15.56 -16.60
C PRO A 20 9.68 -15.82 -15.09
N PHE A 21 10.85 -15.72 -14.46
CA PHE A 21 11.01 -15.89 -13.01
C PHE A 21 10.74 -14.61 -12.21
N ILE A 22 10.56 -13.47 -12.87
CA ILE A 22 10.16 -12.25 -12.20
C ILE A 22 8.69 -12.41 -11.81
N PRO A 23 8.34 -12.38 -10.49
CA PRO A 23 6.95 -12.53 -10.07
C PRO A 23 6.08 -11.44 -10.70
N LYS A 24 5.03 -11.83 -11.37
CA LYS A 24 4.04 -10.87 -11.87
C LYS A 24 3.29 -10.32 -10.67
N GLN A 25 3.17 -8.99 -10.58
CA GLN A 25 2.32 -8.37 -9.58
C GLN A 25 0.88 -8.81 -9.82
N LYS A 26 0.16 -9.06 -8.73
CA LYS A 26 -1.26 -9.34 -8.81
C LYS A 26 -2.00 -8.13 -9.37
N LYS A 27 -3.03 -8.39 -10.18
CA LYS A 27 -3.86 -7.32 -10.73
C LYS A 27 -4.89 -6.80 -9.73
N HIS A 28 -5.21 -7.59 -8.69
CA HIS A 28 -6.20 -7.23 -7.67
C HIS A 28 -5.86 -7.91 -6.35
N TYR A 29 -5.96 -7.14 -5.26
CA TYR A 29 -5.78 -7.62 -3.89
C TYR A 29 -7.09 -7.49 -3.13
N THR A 30 -7.37 -8.41 -2.21
CA THR A 30 -8.54 -8.30 -1.34
C THR A 30 -8.40 -7.08 -0.41
N TYR A 31 -7.22 -6.87 0.12
CA TYR A 31 -6.93 -5.80 1.07
C TYR A 31 -5.75 -4.95 0.62
N ALA A 32 -5.82 -3.66 0.94
CA ALA A 32 -4.67 -2.77 0.94
C ALA A 32 -4.47 -2.26 2.36
N LEU A 33 -3.23 -2.14 2.79
CA LEU A 33 -2.88 -1.58 4.10
C LEU A 33 -2.22 -0.21 3.88
N LEU A 34 -2.89 0.84 4.35
CA LEU A 34 -2.36 2.20 4.34
C LEU A 34 -1.72 2.48 5.69
N LEU A 35 -0.42 2.75 5.67
CA LEU A 35 0.33 3.06 6.87
C LEU A 35 0.09 4.51 7.29
N GLY A 36 -0.30 4.70 8.54
CA GLY A 36 -0.54 6.02 9.12
C GLY A 36 0.73 6.86 9.24
N CYS A 37 0.54 8.16 9.30
CA CYS A 37 1.57 9.13 9.64
C CYS A 37 0.92 10.34 10.33
N PRO A 38 1.68 11.10 11.15
CA PRO A 38 1.10 12.13 11.98
C PRO A 38 0.47 13.29 11.20
N ALA A 39 -0.66 13.78 11.73
CA ALA A 39 -1.21 15.08 11.36
C ALA A 39 -0.38 16.20 11.99
N HIS A 40 -0.64 17.45 11.58
CA HIS A 40 -0.11 18.62 12.29
C HIS A 40 -0.72 18.73 13.68
N ASP A 41 -0.06 19.45 14.58
CA ASP A 41 -0.50 19.58 15.96
C ASP A 41 -1.86 20.30 16.12
N ASP A 42 -2.28 21.05 15.11
CA ASP A 42 -3.60 21.69 15.05
C ASP A 42 -4.69 20.78 14.47
N GLY A 43 -4.35 19.54 14.09
CA GLY A 43 -5.27 18.58 13.50
C GLY A 43 -5.39 18.64 11.98
N THR A 44 -4.76 19.61 11.33
CA THR A 44 -4.75 19.64 9.86
C THR A 44 -3.87 18.55 9.31
N MET A 45 -4.18 18.08 8.10
CA MET A 45 -3.45 16.99 7.49
C MET A 45 -2.05 17.41 7.07
N SER A 46 -1.06 16.58 7.41
CA SER A 46 0.30 16.75 6.90
C SER A 46 0.36 16.42 5.41
N SER A 47 1.39 16.94 4.72
CA SER A 47 1.59 16.63 3.31
C SER A 47 1.81 15.13 3.08
N SER A 48 2.44 14.44 4.02
CA SER A 48 2.61 12.99 3.96
C SER A 48 1.29 12.24 4.04
N GLN A 49 0.38 12.67 4.92
CA GLN A 49 -0.96 12.09 5.03
C GLN A 49 -1.74 12.27 3.72
N ILE A 50 -1.71 13.47 3.17
CA ILE A 50 -2.41 13.78 1.91
C ILE A 50 -1.90 12.92 0.77
N LYS A 51 -0.58 12.79 0.63
CA LYS A 51 0.04 11.95 -0.41
C LYS A 51 -0.36 10.48 -0.28
N ARG A 52 -0.33 9.95 0.94
CA ARG A 52 -0.71 8.55 1.21
C ARG A 52 -2.19 8.30 0.93
N CYS A 53 -3.05 9.21 1.35
CA CYS A 53 -4.48 9.11 1.08
C CYS A 53 -4.78 9.19 -0.42
N ASN A 54 -4.13 10.10 -1.13
CA ASN A 54 -4.31 10.21 -2.59
C ASN A 54 -3.83 8.95 -3.31
N LEU A 55 -2.72 8.35 -2.86
CA LEU A 55 -2.25 7.08 -3.40
C LEU A 55 -3.30 5.98 -3.19
N ALA A 56 -3.88 5.89 -2.00
CA ALA A 56 -4.92 4.91 -1.70
C ALA A 56 -6.15 5.07 -2.59
N ILE A 57 -6.57 6.31 -2.81
CA ILE A 57 -7.71 6.64 -3.67
C ILE A 57 -7.41 6.25 -5.12
N ASP A 58 -6.24 6.61 -5.64
CA ASP A 58 -5.84 6.32 -7.02
C ASP A 58 -5.76 4.81 -7.26
N MET A 59 -5.17 4.07 -6.34
CA MET A 59 -5.06 2.61 -6.46
C MET A 59 -6.43 1.92 -6.39
N TYR A 60 -7.34 2.42 -5.57
CA TYR A 60 -8.72 1.92 -5.53
C TYR A 60 -9.45 2.16 -6.85
N LYS A 61 -9.36 3.37 -7.40
CA LYS A 61 -9.98 3.72 -8.68
C LYS A 61 -9.45 2.88 -9.85
N LYS A 62 -8.19 2.44 -9.76
CA LYS A 62 -7.60 1.52 -10.75
C LYS A 62 -8.01 0.06 -10.54
N GLY A 63 -8.80 -0.25 -9.52
CA GLY A 63 -9.28 -1.60 -9.25
C GLY A 63 -8.24 -2.53 -8.63
N LEU A 64 -7.21 -1.99 -7.96
CA LEU A 64 -6.11 -2.80 -7.42
C LEU A 64 -6.46 -3.48 -6.10
N TYR A 65 -7.46 -3.01 -5.36
CA TYR A 65 -7.88 -3.65 -4.11
C TYR A 65 -9.36 -3.40 -3.83
N GLY A 66 -9.92 -4.18 -2.90
CA GLY A 66 -11.33 -4.09 -2.52
C GLY A 66 -11.60 -3.39 -1.20
N THR A 67 -10.81 -3.68 -0.17
CA THR A 67 -10.99 -3.11 1.18
C THR A 67 -9.71 -2.45 1.64
N LEU A 68 -9.82 -1.25 2.19
CA LEU A 68 -8.69 -0.48 2.71
C LEU A 68 -8.61 -0.60 4.23
N ILE A 69 -7.47 -1.05 4.73
CA ILE A 69 -7.15 -1.01 6.16
C ILE A 69 -6.28 0.22 6.39
N ILE A 70 -6.72 1.13 7.25
CA ILE A 70 -5.94 2.30 7.62
C ILE A 70 -5.46 2.09 9.05
N SER A 71 -4.15 2.06 9.24
CA SER A 71 -3.53 1.73 10.52
C SER A 71 -2.71 2.88 11.06
N GLY A 72 -3.01 3.33 12.26
CA GLY A 72 -2.25 4.38 12.94
C GLY A 72 -2.98 4.96 14.14
N SER A 73 -2.24 5.18 15.22
CA SER A 73 -2.72 5.73 16.50
C SER A 73 -2.37 7.23 16.62
N ASN A 74 -2.59 7.79 17.78
CA ASN A 74 -2.23 9.17 18.15
C ASN A 74 -0.78 9.24 18.69
N VAL A 75 0.19 8.94 17.83
CA VAL A 75 1.59 8.78 18.26
C VAL A 75 2.27 10.11 18.59
N LYS A 76 2.09 11.13 17.75
CA LYS A 76 2.79 12.42 17.87
C LYS A 76 1.95 13.48 18.59
N ASN A 77 0.64 13.43 18.45
CA ASN A 77 -0.29 14.40 19.01
C ASN A 77 -1.60 13.69 19.40
N GLU A 78 -2.63 14.45 19.76
CA GLU A 78 -3.92 13.90 20.17
C GLU A 78 -4.76 13.29 19.03
N TYR A 79 -4.37 13.54 17.77
CA TYR A 79 -5.14 13.11 16.61
C TYR A 79 -4.75 11.68 16.19
N VAL A 80 -5.75 10.81 16.10
CA VAL A 80 -5.56 9.42 15.64
C VAL A 80 -5.34 9.43 14.14
N GLU A 81 -4.19 8.97 13.70
CA GLU A 81 -3.76 9.04 12.30
C GLU A 81 -4.75 8.36 11.35
N ALA A 82 -5.20 7.16 11.72
CA ALA A 82 -6.15 6.41 10.90
C ALA A 82 -7.50 7.15 10.74
N GLU A 83 -7.98 7.80 11.79
CA GLU A 83 -9.24 8.54 11.76
C GLU A 83 -9.14 9.78 10.87
N VAL A 84 -8.06 10.55 11.00
CA VAL A 84 -7.81 11.74 10.18
C VAL A 84 -7.77 11.38 8.71
N MET A 85 -7.02 10.34 8.37
CA MET A 85 -6.86 9.88 6.99
C MET A 85 -8.17 9.33 6.42
N ASN A 86 -8.93 8.59 7.22
CA ASN A 86 -10.23 8.06 6.82
C ASN A 86 -11.24 9.18 6.50
N THR A 87 -11.27 10.23 7.31
CA THR A 87 -12.15 11.39 7.08
C THR A 87 -11.85 12.05 5.73
N TYR A 88 -10.58 12.21 5.40
CA TYR A 88 -10.15 12.75 4.10
C TYR A 88 -10.62 11.87 2.94
N ILE A 89 -10.42 10.58 3.05
CA ILE A 89 -10.76 9.62 1.98
C ILE A 89 -12.27 9.57 1.78
N ARG A 90 -13.06 9.50 2.85
CA ARG A 90 -14.52 9.40 2.78
C ARG A 90 -15.19 10.59 2.09
N LYS A 91 -14.60 11.76 2.18
CA LYS A 91 -15.11 12.95 1.50
C LYS A 91 -14.92 12.91 -0.02
N ARG A 92 -14.07 12.02 -0.51
CA ARG A 92 -13.66 11.97 -1.93
C ARG A 92 -14.15 10.73 -2.68
N VAL A 93 -14.24 9.60 -1.98
CA VAL A 93 -14.61 8.32 -2.61
C VAL A 93 -15.16 7.35 -1.57
N GLU A 94 -16.12 6.52 -1.97
CA GLU A 94 -16.59 5.43 -1.13
C GLU A 94 -15.69 4.21 -1.30
N ILE A 95 -14.90 3.91 -0.26
CA ILE A 95 -14.06 2.72 -0.19
C ILE A 95 -14.46 1.96 1.08
N PRO A 96 -14.71 0.64 1.01
CA PRO A 96 -14.84 -0.16 2.23
C PRO A 96 -13.56 -0.04 3.06
N THR A 97 -13.66 0.45 4.29
CA THR A 97 -12.51 0.72 5.15
C THR A 97 -12.60 -0.01 6.49
N ILE A 98 -11.45 -0.42 7.00
CA ILE A 98 -11.26 -0.93 8.35
C ILE A 98 -10.22 -0.04 9.02
N LEU A 99 -10.55 0.50 10.22
CA LEU A 99 -9.62 1.33 10.96
C LEU A 99 -8.93 0.53 12.06
N GLU A 100 -7.61 0.55 12.04
CA GLU A 100 -6.78 0.04 13.12
C GLU A 100 -6.16 1.26 13.83
N THR A 101 -6.55 1.54 15.07
CA THR A 101 -6.27 2.80 15.77
C THR A 101 -5.27 2.69 16.90
N HIS A 102 -4.64 1.52 17.09
CA HIS A 102 -3.75 1.25 18.22
C HIS A 102 -2.27 1.18 17.86
N ALA A 103 -1.92 0.99 16.60
CA ALA A 103 -0.54 0.86 16.17
C ALA A 103 0.25 2.15 16.37
N ARG A 104 1.39 2.05 17.04
CA ARG A 104 2.25 3.20 17.37
C ARG A 104 3.54 3.26 16.55
N ASN A 105 3.80 2.25 15.73
CA ASN A 105 4.97 2.18 14.83
C ASN A 105 4.66 1.25 13.66
N THR A 106 5.58 1.20 12.69
CA THR A 106 5.40 0.41 11.47
C THR A 106 5.23 -1.09 11.77
N PHE A 107 5.97 -1.63 12.70
CA PHE A 107 5.84 -3.03 13.10
C PHE A 107 4.42 -3.33 13.63
N GLU A 108 3.89 -2.46 14.48
CA GLU A 108 2.53 -2.60 15.01
C GLU A 108 1.47 -2.40 13.94
N ASN A 109 1.71 -1.55 12.92
CA ASN A 109 0.80 -1.42 11.78
C ASN A 109 0.54 -2.78 11.13
N PHE A 110 1.59 -3.55 10.89
CA PHE A 110 1.46 -4.91 10.34
C PHE A 110 0.88 -5.89 11.34
N LYS A 111 1.40 -5.90 12.56
CA LYS A 111 0.99 -6.85 13.59
C LYS A 111 -0.50 -6.74 13.94
N LEU A 112 -0.98 -5.51 14.17
CA LEU A 112 -2.36 -5.28 14.60
C LEU A 112 -3.35 -5.35 13.44
N SER A 113 -2.90 -5.16 12.21
CA SER A 113 -3.74 -5.31 11.02
C SER A 113 -3.87 -6.76 10.55
N LYS A 114 -2.98 -7.63 10.99
CA LYS A 114 -2.94 -9.03 10.53
C LYS A 114 -4.27 -9.77 10.74
N LYS A 115 -4.96 -9.51 11.84
CA LYS A 115 -6.25 -10.15 12.15
C LYS A 115 -7.34 -9.86 11.11
N TYR A 116 -7.24 -8.74 10.40
CA TYR A 116 -8.21 -8.37 9.36
C TYR A 116 -7.88 -9.00 8.01
N ILE A 117 -6.62 -9.35 7.79
CA ILE A 117 -6.11 -9.81 6.48
C ILE A 117 -6.35 -11.31 6.29
N GLN A 118 -6.34 -12.13 7.35
CA GLN A 118 -6.65 -13.57 7.33
C GLN A 118 -5.90 -14.37 6.25
N GLU A 119 -4.59 -14.26 6.21
CA GLU A 119 -3.71 -14.98 5.26
C GLU A 119 -3.89 -14.58 3.78
N GLN A 120 -4.66 -13.54 3.50
CA GLN A 120 -4.75 -12.99 2.15
C GLN A 120 -3.50 -12.17 1.82
N ASP A 121 -3.18 -12.06 0.53
CA ASP A 121 -2.18 -11.12 0.09
C ASP A 121 -2.68 -9.69 0.26
N VAL A 122 -1.80 -8.79 0.66
CA VAL A 122 -2.12 -7.40 0.93
C VAL A 122 -1.23 -6.46 0.13
N LEU A 123 -1.82 -5.40 -0.42
CA LEU A 123 -1.09 -4.32 -1.07
C LEU A 123 -0.68 -3.30 -0.01
N ILE A 124 0.61 -3.01 0.11
CA ILE A 124 1.11 -2.03 1.07
C ILE A 124 1.19 -0.66 0.41
N LEU A 125 0.55 0.32 1.04
CA LEU A 125 0.54 1.72 0.62
C LEU A 125 1.27 2.58 1.66
N ALA A 126 2.36 3.17 1.24
CA ALA A 126 3.19 3.98 2.14
C ALA A 126 3.72 5.27 1.48
#